data_a717e5feaa9787d42b2b22b1a94a175a
#
_entry.id   a717e5feaa9787d42b2b22b1a94a175a
#
_cell.length_a   1.000
_cell.length_b   1.000
_cell.length_c   1.000
_cell.angle_alpha   90.00
_cell.angle_beta   90.00
_cell.angle_gamma   90.00
#
_symmetry.space_group_name_H-M   'P 1'
#
loop_
_entity.id
_entity.type
_entity.pdbx_description
1 polymer ?
#
loop_
_entity_poly.entity_id
_entity_poly.type
_entity_poly.pdbx_seq_one_letter_code
_entity_poly.pdbx_strand_id
1 'polypeptide(L)'
;MDKLTRAERRKENKDFRAEHGMVKYPLMSYLYDYSERTRATQNAKTPFNKEVKVLADVVYKTIDGEDLKMDIYLPTAKVDGKFPVVFEVPGGGWMVRNRKRRAGYASMYATMGAVVFVIEHRVSPMVHFPEHLVDVIDAYNFVVSLQDEYNLDLDKITVCGDSSGGHLGACLGVASVRPDYVEKFGLPTPQVKPARHIFISGAFCFDTMCRMPFAHQLSLKYFSGMKSGKEFKHWDLYKEVSPLNCLTPDFPTTYNNGGILDCLCSRDANRMADALTKAGVRNEYYVGKNLFNSGHCYVKRIPLAPARKDMLRIMTWYKDEMMSLGTDLSLGYQRVERFLKNYHKALKGKVKC
;
A
#
# COMPACT_ATOMS: atom_id res chain seq x y z
N MET A 1 0.80 1.18 -24.22
CA MET A 1 1.36 0.37 -23.13
C MET A 1 2.22 -0.73 -23.75
N ASP A 2 3.51 -0.51 -23.78
CA ASP A 2 4.44 -1.52 -24.30
C ASP A 2 4.49 -2.67 -23.29
N LYS A 3 4.01 -3.82 -23.74
CA LYS A 3 4.13 -5.05 -22.97
C LYS A 3 5.57 -5.48 -23.04
N LEU A 4 6.26 -5.49 -21.92
CA LEU A 4 7.57 -6.14 -21.84
C LEU A 4 7.49 -7.54 -22.48
N THR A 5 8.41 -7.84 -23.34
CA THR A 5 8.55 -9.17 -23.93
C THR A 5 8.82 -10.21 -22.81
N ARG A 6 8.60 -11.48 -23.11
CA ARG A 6 8.90 -12.56 -22.16
C ARG A 6 10.38 -12.58 -21.75
N ALA A 7 11.28 -12.19 -22.66
CA ALA A 7 12.72 -12.11 -22.40
C ALA A 7 13.07 -10.96 -21.46
N GLU A 8 12.53 -9.76 -21.70
CA GLU A 8 12.73 -8.59 -20.85
C GLU A 8 12.22 -8.81 -19.43
N ARG A 9 11.05 -9.43 -19.28
CA ARG A 9 10.53 -9.80 -17.94
C ARG A 9 11.41 -10.80 -17.22
N ARG A 10 11.98 -11.80 -17.95
CA ARG A 10 12.89 -12.77 -17.33
C ARG A 10 14.18 -12.11 -16.87
N LYS A 11 14.73 -11.20 -17.68
CA LYS A 11 15.92 -10.43 -17.31
C LYS A 11 15.67 -9.57 -16.09
N GLU A 12 14.61 -8.74 -16.10
CA GLU A 12 14.22 -7.88 -14.99
C GLU A 12 14.05 -8.67 -13.68
N ASN A 13 13.40 -9.84 -13.73
CA ASN A 13 13.22 -10.68 -12.56
C ASN A 13 14.53 -11.33 -12.08
N LYS A 14 15.43 -11.67 -13.02
CA LYS A 14 16.76 -12.20 -12.68
C LYS A 14 17.62 -11.15 -12.00
N ASP A 15 17.64 -9.94 -12.56
CA ASP A 15 18.42 -8.81 -12.06
C ASP A 15 17.91 -8.41 -10.66
N PHE A 16 16.59 -8.32 -10.46
CA PHE A 16 15.98 -8.07 -9.15
C PHE A 16 16.37 -9.13 -8.11
N ARG A 17 16.31 -10.41 -8.46
CA ARG A 17 16.68 -11.50 -7.53
C ARG A 17 18.16 -11.48 -7.17
N ALA A 18 19.01 -11.13 -8.15
CA ALA A 18 20.45 -11.00 -7.90
C ALA A 18 20.76 -9.83 -6.96
N GLU A 19 20.15 -8.67 -7.23
CA GLU A 19 20.27 -7.44 -6.43
C GLU A 19 19.86 -7.65 -4.97
N HIS A 20 18.80 -8.44 -4.73
CA HIS A 20 18.23 -8.67 -3.40
C HIS A 20 18.69 -10.01 -2.76
N GLY A 21 19.72 -10.65 -3.29
CA GLY A 21 20.24 -11.91 -2.75
C GLY A 21 19.28 -13.10 -2.82
N MET A 22 18.13 -12.96 -3.49
CA MET A 22 17.07 -13.99 -3.58
C MET A 22 17.49 -15.23 -4.35
N VAL A 23 18.59 -15.18 -5.11
CA VAL A 23 19.15 -16.35 -5.83
C VAL A 23 19.50 -17.48 -4.86
N LYS A 24 19.86 -17.13 -3.62
CA LYS A 24 20.16 -18.08 -2.53
C LYS A 24 18.92 -18.79 -1.97
N TYR A 25 17.69 -18.32 -2.35
CA TYR A 25 16.43 -18.80 -1.81
C TYR A 25 15.48 -19.24 -2.95
N PRO A 26 15.63 -20.48 -3.50
CA PRO A 26 14.88 -20.93 -4.69
C PRO A 26 13.36 -20.81 -4.58
N LEU A 27 12.80 -21.10 -3.39
CA LEU A 27 11.37 -20.99 -3.16
C LEU A 27 10.91 -19.54 -3.14
N MET A 28 11.69 -18.62 -2.59
CA MET A 28 11.41 -17.18 -2.64
C MET A 28 11.44 -16.67 -4.06
N SER A 29 12.42 -17.11 -4.85
CA SER A 29 12.48 -16.81 -6.29
C SER A 29 11.24 -17.29 -7.03
N TYR A 30 10.74 -18.49 -6.72
CA TYR A 30 9.52 -19.03 -7.29
C TYR A 30 8.26 -18.22 -6.89
N LEU A 31 8.12 -17.92 -5.61
CA LEU A 31 6.99 -17.11 -5.10
C LEU A 31 7.03 -15.70 -5.69
N TYR A 32 8.22 -15.12 -5.83
CA TYR A 32 8.40 -13.85 -6.52
C TYR A 32 7.96 -13.95 -7.99
N ASP A 33 8.47 -14.93 -8.75
CA ASP A 33 8.10 -15.12 -10.15
C ASP A 33 6.59 -15.36 -10.32
N TYR A 34 5.97 -16.12 -9.42
CA TYR A 34 4.52 -16.35 -9.42
C TYR A 34 3.77 -15.04 -9.15
N SER A 35 4.19 -14.30 -8.13
CA SER A 35 3.57 -13.00 -7.80
C SER A 35 3.72 -12.01 -8.96
N GLU A 36 4.86 -12.02 -9.64
CA GLU A 36 5.13 -11.17 -10.79
C GLU A 36 4.27 -11.52 -12.01
N ARG A 37 4.09 -12.80 -12.31
CA ARG A 37 3.23 -13.25 -13.41
C ARG A 37 1.77 -12.88 -13.19
N THR A 38 1.29 -13.00 -11.96
CA THR A 38 -0.08 -12.61 -11.61
C THR A 38 -0.26 -11.11 -11.51
N ARG A 39 0.76 -10.37 -11.06
CA ARG A 39 0.73 -8.91 -10.91
C ARG A 39 1.03 -8.14 -12.19
N ALA A 40 1.79 -8.70 -13.13
CA ALA A 40 2.05 -8.04 -14.42
C ALA A 40 0.77 -7.68 -15.18
N THR A 41 -0.33 -8.40 -14.90
CA THR A 41 -1.66 -8.11 -15.43
C THR A 41 -2.47 -7.16 -14.54
N GLN A 42 -2.01 -6.88 -13.32
CA GLN A 42 -2.81 -6.18 -12.29
C GLN A 42 -2.50 -4.70 -12.18
N ASN A 43 -1.26 -4.30 -12.40
CA ASN A 43 -0.80 -2.94 -12.16
C ASN A 43 -0.12 -2.39 -13.43
N ALA A 44 -0.64 -1.30 -13.94
CA ALA A 44 0.02 -0.56 -15.01
C ALA A 44 1.31 0.06 -14.46
N LYS A 45 2.45 -0.20 -15.11
CA LYS A 45 3.74 0.44 -14.81
C LYS A 45 3.79 1.91 -15.24
N THR A 46 2.74 2.39 -15.89
CA THR A 46 2.65 3.76 -16.39
C THR A 46 1.42 4.45 -15.81
N PRO A 47 1.50 5.74 -15.51
CA PRO A 47 0.34 6.53 -15.12
C PRO A 47 -0.80 6.37 -16.12
N PHE A 48 -2.05 6.27 -15.64
CA PHE A 48 -3.21 6.26 -16.54
C PHE A 48 -3.41 7.64 -17.22
N ASN A 49 -3.03 8.70 -16.53
CA ASN A 49 -3.03 10.07 -17.01
C ASN A 49 -1.59 10.48 -17.35
N LYS A 50 -1.31 10.73 -18.62
CA LYS A 50 0.02 11.11 -19.13
C LYS A 50 0.47 12.51 -18.69
N GLU A 51 -0.44 13.34 -18.21
CA GLU A 51 -0.11 14.68 -17.68
C GLU A 51 0.52 14.60 -16.29
N VAL A 52 0.36 13.48 -15.56
CA VAL A 52 0.99 13.30 -14.25
C VAL A 52 2.50 13.23 -14.41
N LYS A 53 3.18 14.24 -13.88
CA LYS A 53 4.64 14.24 -13.78
C LYS A 53 5.08 13.34 -12.62
N VAL A 54 6.05 12.49 -12.89
CA VAL A 54 6.63 11.57 -11.90
C VAL A 54 8.09 11.93 -11.69
N LEU A 55 8.46 12.24 -10.46
CA LEU A 55 9.84 12.33 -10.01
C LEU A 55 10.20 10.95 -9.47
N ALA A 56 10.91 10.18 -10.30
CA ALA A 56 11.24 8.79 -9.98
C ALA A 56 12.56 8.69 -9.22
N ASP A 57 12.68 7.62 -8.43
CA ASP A 57 13.92 7.22 -7.77
C ASP A 57 14.50 8.30 -6.79
N VAL A 58 13.63 9.08 -6.13
CA VAL A 58 14.03 10.05 -5.10
C VAL A 58 14.51 9.27 -3.87
N VAL A 59 15.78 9.45 -3.47
CA VAL A 59 16.36 8.80 -2.30
C VAL A 59 15.88 9.48 -1.04
N TYR A 60 15.27 8.71 -0.11
CA TYR A 60 14.84 9.23 1.19
C TYR A 60 15.76 8.78 2.34
N LYS A 61 16.51 7.72 2.13
CA LYS A 61 17.46 7.17 3.12
C LYS A 61 18.52 6.33 2.42
N THR A 62 19.75 6.38 2.91
CA THR A 62 20.80 5.43 2.56
C THR A 62 21.21 4.67 3.81
N ILE A 63 21.23 3.34 3.77
CA ILE A 63 21.61 2.47 4.89
C ILE A 63 22.50 1.34 4.37
N ASP A 64 23.65 1.14 4.99
CA ASP A 64 24.64 0.12 4.61
C ASP A 64 25.04 0.16 3.12
N GLY A 65 25.06 1.37 2.53
CA GLY A 65 25.36 1.59 1.10
C GLY A 65 24.19 1.31 0.15
N GLU A 66 23.01 0.99 0.66
CA GLU A 66 21.78 0.80 -0.13
C GLU A 66 20.88 2.03 -0.04
N ASP A 67 20.51 2.58 -1.20
CA ASP A 67 19.56 3.68 -1.30
C ASP A 67 18.12 3.17 -1.26
N LEU A 68 17.35 3.66 -0.31
CA LEU A 68 15.90 3.47 -0.25
C LEU A 68 15.22 4.65 -0.94
N LYS A 69 14.32 4.35 -1.88
CA LYS A 69 13.78 5.31 -2.83
C LYS A 69 12.27 5.42 -2.78
N MET A 70 11.77 6.55 -3.26
CA MET A 70 10.35 6.77 -3.52
C MET A 70 10.12 7.38 -4.90
N ASP A 71 8.92 7.22 -5.43
CA ASP A 71 8.45 7.95 -6.60
C ASP A 71 7.41 8.98 -6.16
N ILE A 72 7.55 10.23 -6.62
CA ILE A 72 6.65 11.33 -6.30
C ILE A 72 5.80 11.65 -7.54
N TYR A 73 4.48 11.55 -7.41
CA TYR A 73 3.52 11.86 -8.47
C TYR A 73 2.90 13.22 -8.18
N LEU A 74 3.17 14.19 -9.06
CA LEU A 74 2.69 15.55 -8.89
C LEU A 74 1.26 15.71 -9.39
N PRO A 75 0.43 16.55 -8.71
CA PRO A 75 -0.97 16.73 -9.05
C PRO A 75 -1.15 17.40 -10.41
N THR A 76 -2.21 17.03 -11.14
CA THR A 76 -2.62 17.68 -12.38
C THR A 76 -3.86 18.55 -12.21
N ALA A 77 -4.66 18.33 -11.19
CA ALA A 77 -5.75 19.20 -10.80
C ALA A 77 -5.23 20.28 -9.82
N LYS A 78 -5.68 21.51 -9.98
CA LYS A 78 -5.48 22.55 -8.98
C LYS A 78 -6.38 22.30 -7.78
N VAL A 79 -5.89 22.62 -6.60
CA VAL A 79 -6.66 22.67 -5.36
C VAL A 79 -6.45 24.06 -4.74
N ASP A 80 -7.41 24.52 -3.97
CA ASP A 80 -7.24 25.78 -3.24
C ASP A 80 -6.36 25.54 -2.01
N GLY A 81 -5.28 26.32 -1.88
CA GLY A 81 -4.34 26.23 -0.78
C GLY A 81 -3.27 25.13 -0.95
N LYS A 82 -3.07 24.34 0.11
CA LYS A 82 -2.07 23.26 0.15
C LYS A 82 -2.61 21.95 -0.44
N PHE A 83 -1.71 21.14 -0.99
CA PHE A 83 -2.07 19.86 -1.59
C PHE A 83 -2.26 18.76 -0.51
N PRO A 84 -3.37 17.99 -0.56
CA PRO A 84 -3.49 16.78 0.23
C PRO A 84 -2.41 15.76 -0.19
N VAL A 85 -2.01 14.93 0.76
CA VAL A 85 -0.93 13.96 0.59
C VAL A 85 -1.48 12.55 0.56
N VAL A 86 -0.99 11.73 -0.36
CA VAL A 86 -1.16 10.28 -0.31
C VAL A 86 0.20 9.62 -0.13
N PHE A 87 0.36 8.89 0.97
CA PHE A 87 1.53 8.10 1.28
C PHE A 87 1.20 6.62 1.04
N GLU A 88 1.72 6.06 -0.04
CA GLU A 88 1.43 4.67 -0.46
C GLU A 88 2.55 3.73 -0.03
N VAL A 89 2.20 2.74 0.79
CA VAL A 89 3.07 1.65 1.20
C VAL A 89 2.74 0.42 0.37
N PRO A 90 3.58 0.03 -0.59
CA PRO A 90 3.31 -1.08 -1.48
C PRO A 90 3.36 -2.43 -0.78
N GLY A 91 2.37 -3.29 -1.02
CA GLY A 91 2.41 -4.68 -0.60
C GLY A 91 3.37 -5.52 -1.43
N GLY A 92 3.74 -6.67 -0.89
CA GLY A 92 4.69 -7.60 -1.52
C GLY A 92 5.01 -8.78 -0.61
N GLY A 93 4.17 -9.05 0.43
CA GLY A 93 4.42 -10.10 1.42
C GLY A 93 5.67 -9.83 2.25
N TRP A 94 6.02 -8.58 2.44
CA TRP A 94 7.27 -8.09 3.06
C TRP A 94 8.55 -8.54 2.34
N MET A 95 8.45 -9.18 1.17
CA MET A 95 9.55 -9.85 0.47
C MET A 95 9.81 -9.29 -0.93
N VAL A 96 8.98 -8.33 -1.40
CA VAL A 96 9.08 -7.79 -2.75
C VAL A 96 8.92 -6.29 -2.74
N ARG A 97 9.85 -5.58 -3.37
CA ARG A 97 9.74 -4.15 -3.66
C ARG A 97 8.84 -3.95 -4.88
N ASN A 98 7.80 -3.16 -4.74
CA ASN A 98 6.75 -3.03 -5.77
C ASN A 98 6.47 -1.58 -6.19
N ARG A 99 7.29 -0.63 -5.81
CA ARG A 99 7.09 0.81 -6.04
C ARG A 99 6.69 1.11 -7.49
N LYS A 100 7.51 0.68 -8.45
CA LYS A 100 7.30 0.96 -9.88
C LYS A 100 6.01 0.40 -10.48
N ARG A 101 5.30 -0.46 -9.74
CA ARG A 101 4.03 -1.05 -10.17
C ARG A 101 2.81 -0.34 -9.63
N ARG A 102 3.02 0.75 -8.92
CA ARG A 102 1.94 1.56 -8.35
C ARG A 102 1.54 2.74 -9.25
N ALA A 103 2.26 2.98 -10.35
CA ALA A 103 2.06 4.13 -11.22
C ALA A 103 0.61 4.35 -11.64
N GLY A 104 -0.09 3.29 -12.06
CA GLY A 104 -1.50 3.38 -12.44
C GLY A 104 -2.42 3.78 -11.30
N TYR A 105 -2.18 3.26 -10.10
CA TYR A 105 -2.96 3.55 -8.90
C TYR A 105 -2.64 4.94 -8.33
N ALA A 106 -1.35 5.22 -8.15
CA ALA A 106 -0.88 6.50 -7.64
C ALA A 106 -1.33 7.68 -8.52
N SER A 107 -1.28 7.51 -9.84
CA SER A 107 -1.71 8.56 -10.78
C SER A 107 -3.20 8.89 -10.71
N MET A 108 -4.06 8.04 -10.15
CA MET A 108 -5.46 8.38 -9.90
C MET A 108 -5.58 9.47 -8.84
N TYR A 109 -4.89 9.32 -7.73
CA TYR A 109 -4.87 10.33 -6.67
C TYR A 109 -4.20 11.63 -7.14
N ALA A 110 -3.09 11.53 -7.87
CA ALA A 110 -2.42 12.70 -8.45
C ALA A 110 -3.33 13.44 -9.45
N THR A 111 -4.13 12.70 -10.24
CA THR A 111 -5.13 13.32 -11.12
C THR A 111 -6.24 14.02 -10.34
N MET A 112 -6.57 13.52 -9.16
CA MET A 112 -7.56 14.15 -8.28
C MET A 112 -7.04 15.43 -7.62
N GLY A 113 -5.73 15.62 -7.50
CA GLY A 113 -5.14 16.81 -6.92
C GLY A 113 -4.26 16.55 -5.71
N ALA A 114 -3.93 15.31 -5.40
CA ALA A 114 -2.98 14.98 -4.33
C ALA A 114 -1.54 14.93 -4.82
N VAL A 115 -0.58 15.26 -3.95
CA VAL A 115 0.81 14.82 -4.12
C VAL A 115 0.92 13.40 -3.57
N VAL A 116 1.43 12.47 -4.38
CA VAL A 116 1.47 11.04 -4.02
C VAL A 116 2.91 10.57 -3.90
N PHE A 117 3.25 9.99 -2.77
CA PHE A 117 4.54 9.40 -2.48
C PHE A 117 4.41 7.89 -2.43
N VAL A 118 5.03 7.19 -3.35
CA VAL A 118 5.07 5.73 -3.38
C VAL A 118 6.45 5.27 -2.94
N ILE A 119 6.53 4.67 -1.78
CA ILE A 119 7.80 4.30 -1.17
C ILE A 119 8.24 2.88 -1.51
N GLU A 120 9.50 2.59 -1.27
CA GLU A 120 10.00 1.23 -1.03
C GLU A 120 10.59 1.16 0.38
N HIS A 121 10.71 -0.04 0.90
CA HIS A 121 11.37 -0.36 2.17
C HIS A 121 12.26 -1.59 1.95
N ARG A 122 13.20 -1.84 2.84
CA ARG A 122 13.96 -3.10 2.84
C ARG A 122 12.99 -4.27 3.00
N VAL A 123 13.34 -5.42 2.47
CA VAL A 123 12.47 -6.60 2.39
C VAL A 123 13.11 -7.82 3.04
N SER A 124 12.27 -8.74 3.51
CA SER A 124 12.71 -10.04 4.00
C SER A 124 13.30 -10.89 2.86
N PRO A 125 14.28 -11.74 3.08
CA PRO A 125 14.88 -12.08 4.37
C PRO A 125 16.12 -11.26 4.73
N MET A 126 16.43 -10.17 4.00
CA MET A 126 17.58 -9.30 4.32
C MET A 126 17.36 -8.55 5.63
N VAL A 127 16.12 -8.16 5.91
CA VAL A 127 15.70 -7.59 7.18
C VAL A 127 14.48 -8.32 7.73
N HIS A 128 14.19 -8.11 9.01
CA HIS A 128 13.05 -8.68 9.70
C HIS A 128 12.21 -7.56 10.32
N PHE A 129 10.96 -7.87 10.72
CA PHE A 129 10.20 -6.91 11.49
C PHE A 129 10.85 -6.70 12.87
N PRO A 130 11.06 -5.44 13.33
CA PRO A 130 10.36 -4.23 12.88
C PRO A 130 11.10 -3.37 11.83
N GLU A 131 12.25 -3.78 11.26
CA GLU A 131 13.05 -2.93 10.37
C GLU A 131 12.26 -2.44 9.14
N HIS A 132 11.32 -3.25 8.63
CA HIS A 132 10.41 -2.82 7.57
C HIS A 132 9.61 -1.58 7.99
N LEU A 133 9.13 -1.55 9.25
CA LEU A 133 8.34 -0.46 9.80
C LEU A 133 9.20 0.77 10.09
N VAL A 134 10.45 0.56 10.53
CA VAL A 134 11.44 1.63 10.67
C VAL A 134 11.61 2.36 9.35
N ASP A 135 11.83 1.64 8.25
CA ASP A 135 11.99 2.25 6.92
C ASP A 135 10.73 3.01 6.46
N VAL A 136 9.53 2.46 6.77
CA VAL A 136 8.25 3.11 6.43
C VAL A 136 8.09 4.42 7.21
N ILE A 137 8.44 4.45 8.51
CA ILE A 137 8.35 5.65 9.34
C ILE A 137 9.39 6.69 8.90
N ASP A 138 10.61 6.27 8.58
CA ASP A 138 11.64 7.16 8.05
C ASP A 138 11.20 7.81 6.73
N ALA A 139 10.64 7.02 5.81
CA ALA A 139 10.08 7.55 4.57
C ALA A 139 8.92 8.51 4.82
N TYR A 140 8.07 8.22 5.79
CA TYR A 140 6.95 9.08 6.19
C TYR A 140 7.46 10.42 6.75
N ASN A 141 8.42 10.38 7.65
CA ASN A 141 9.03 11.58 8.22
C ASN A 141 9.78 12.41 7.16
N PHE A 142 10.41 11.74 6.20
CA PHE A 142 11.01 12.42 5.04
C PHE A 142 9.95 13.15 4.21
N VAL A 143 8.78 12.54 3.96
CA VAL A 143 7.66 13.22 3.27
C VAL A 143 7.19 14.45 4.06
N VAL A 144 7.10 14.36 5.39
CA VAL A 144 6.76 15.49 6.24
C VAL A 144 7.77 16.63 6.07
N SER A 145 9.06 16.34 5.97
CA SER A 145 10.11 17.36 5.76
C SER A 145 10.03 18.08 4.40
N LEU A 146 9.32 17.51 3.45
CA LEU A 146 9.09 18.10 2.11
C LEU A 146 7.88 19.05 2.05
N GLN A 147 7.29 19.42 3.21
CA GLN A 147 6.07 20.22 3.30
C GLN A 147 6.12 21.48 2.44
N ASP A 148 7.18 22.26 2.61
CA ASP A 148 7.31 23.56 1.93
C ASP A 148 7.68 23.38 0.44
N GLU A 149 8.49 22.38 0.11
CA GLU A 149 8.94 22.12 -1.26
C GLU A 149 7.77 21.79 -2.20
N TYR A 150 6.82 20.99 -1.71
CA TYR A 150 5.65 20.56 -2.51
C TYR A 150 4.34 21.20 -2.05
N ASN A 151 4.37 22.20 -1.16
CA ASN A 151 3.18 22.87 -0.60
C ASN A 151 2.16 21.86 -0.04
N LEU A 152 2.64 20.95 0.83
CA LEU A 152 1.84 19.84 1.37
C LEU A 152 0.95 20.27 2.53
N ASP A 153 -0.28 19.78 2.57
CA ASP A 153 -1.18 19.88 3.72
C ASP A 153 -0.99 18.66 4.63
N LEU A 154 -0.21 18.82 5.69
CA LEU A 154 0.10 17.73 6.62
C LEU A 154 -1.10 17.28 7.46
N ASP A 155 -2.14 18.11 7.58
CA ASP A 155 -3.41 17.74 8.23
C ASP A 155 -4.28 16.85 7.33
N LYS A 156 -3.87 16.64 6.08
CA LYS A 156 -4.60 15.88 5.05
C LYS A 156 -3.77 14.74 4.46
N ILE A 157 -2.96 14.09 5.30
CA ILE A 157 -2.21 12.90 4.89
C ILE A 157 -3.12 11.68 4.93
N THR A 158 -3.24 10.99 3.81
CA THR A 158 -3.88 9.68 3.69
C THR A 158 -2.81 8.61 3.48
N VAL A 159 -2.68 7.67 4.42
CA VAL A 159 -1.81 6.50 4.25
C VAL A 159 -2.58 5.42 3.51
N CYS A 160 -2.06 5.01 2.36
CA CYS A 160 -2.59 3.91 1.57
C CYS A 160 -1.68 2.69 1.67
N GLY A 161 -2.26 1.49 1.64
CA GLY A 161 -1.47 0.27 1.61
C GLY A 161 -2.26 -0.95 1.19
N ASP A 162 -1.60 -1.89 0.53
CA ASP A 162 -2.21 -3.17 0.15
C ASP A 162 -1.45 -4.34 0.74
N SER A 163 -2.17 -5.41 1.14
CA SER A 163 -1.54 -6.64 1.64
C SER A 163 -0.57 -6.36 2.81
N SER A 164 0.72 -6.75 2.70
CA SER A 164 1.76 -6.41 3.68
C SER A 164 1.99 -4.90 3.83
N GLY A 165 1.77 -4.11 2.78
CA GLY A 165 1.81 -2.65 2.87
C GLY A 165 0.64 -2.09 3.70
N GLY A 166 -0.53 -2.73 3.64
CA GLY A 166 -1.65 -2.43 4.53
C GLY A 166 -1.32 -2.71 6.00
N HIS A 167 -0.59 -3.81 6.27
CA HIS A 167 -0.05 -4.10 7.61
C HIS A 167 0.87 -2.98 8.09
N LEU A 168 1.91 -2.65 7.31
CA LEU A 168 2.90 -1.64 7.71
C LEU A 168 2.28 -0.24 7.83
N GLY A 169 1.32 0.11 6.94
CA GLY A 169 0.57 1.36 7.03
C GLY A 169 -0.31 1.44 8.28
N ALA A 170 -0.93 0.32 8.68
CA ALA A 170 -1.69 0.25 9.93
C ALA A 170 -0.78 0.34 11.17
N CYS A 171 0.41 -0.30 11.14
CA CYS A 171 1.40 -0.17 12.20
C CYS A 171 1.94 1.27 12.31
N LEU A 172 2.16 1.98 11.19
CA LEU A 172 2.46 3.41 11.18
C LEU A 172 1.35 4.22 11.85
N GLY A 173 0.07 3.92 11.54
CA GLY A 173 -1.08 4.54 12.20
C GLY A 173 -1.09 4.31 13.72
N VAL A 174 -0.80 3.08 14.17
CA VAL A 174 -0.65 2.76 15.62
C VAL A 174 0.50 3.56 16.22
N ALA A 175 1.67 3.54 15.59
CA ALA A 175 2.86 4.25 16.09
C ALA A 175 2.63 5.77 16.21
N SER A 176 1.79 6.36 15.32
CA SER A 176 1.48 7.80 15.35
C SER A 176 0.61 8.26 16.54
N VAL A 177 -0.01 7.31 17.25
CA VAL A 177 -0.93 7.60 18.38
C VAL A 177 -0.57 6.84 19.66
N ARG A 178 0.47 5.97 19.61
CA ARG A 178 0.89 5.12 20.74
C ARG A 178 2.40 5.19 20.96
N PRO A 179 2.88 6.11 21.84
CA PRO A 179 4.30 6.20 22.19
C PRO A 179 4.86 4.90 22.80
N ASP A 180 4.07 4.17 23.58
CA ASP A 180 4.43 2.87 24.14
C ASP A 180 4.67 1.79 23.07
N TYR A 181 3.96 1.85 21.95
CA TYR A 181 4.21 0.99 20.78
C TYR A 181 5.55 1.34 20.12
N VAL A 182 5.84 2.63 19.97
CA VAL A 182 7.12 3.14 19.44
C VAL A 182 8.28 2.64 20.31
N GLU A 183 8.19 2.82 21.62
CA GLU A 183 9.21 2.37 22.57
C GLU A 183 9.40 0.85 22.51
N LYS A 184 8.31 0.09 22.55
CA LYS A 184 8.30 -1.37 22.59
C LYS A 184 9.00 -2.02 21.39
N PHE A 185 8.89 -1.43 20.21
CA PHE A 185 9.52 -1.90 18.97
C PHE A 185 10.80 -1.15 18.59
N GLY A 186 11.22 -0.15 19.38
CA GLY A 186 12.39 0.68 19.08
C GLY A 186 12.25 1.47 17.78
N LEU A 187 11.07 2.01 17.51
CA LEU A 187 10.75 2.69 16.25
C LEU A 187 11.15 4.17 16.27
N PRO A 188 11.42 4.79 15.11
CA PRO A 188 11.35 6.23 14.99
C PRO A 188 9.95 6.74 15.33
N THR A 189 9.84 7.94 15.89
CA THR A 189 8.53 8.55 16.17
C THR A 189 7.98 9.19 14.89
N PRO A 190 6.75 8.83 14.45
CA PRO A 190 6.06 9.56 13.37
C PRO A 190 5.82 11.01 13.78
N GLN A 191 6.28 11.97 12.96
CA GLN A 191 6.22 13.41 13.27
C GLN A 191 4.81 13.99 13.20
N VAL A 192 3.93 13.39 12.39
CA VAL A 192 2.55 13.82 12.19
C VAL A 192 1.64 12.58 12.21
N LYS A 193 0.45 12.74 12.80
CA LYS A 193 -0.58 11.69 12.72
C LYS A 193 -1.24 11.72 11.34
N PRO A 194 -1.36 10.59 10.61
CA PRO A 194 -2.16 10.53 9.40
C PRO A 194 -3.63 10.91 9.66
N ALA A 195 -4.24 11.66 8.76
CA ALA A 195 -5.67 11.98 8.85
C ALA A 195 -6.56 10.78 8.49
N ARG A 196 -6.15 10.00 7.50
CA ARG A 196 -6.95 8.92 6.92
C ARG A 196 -6.10 7.71 6.55
N HIS A 197 -6.75 6.55 6.52
CA HIS A 197 -6.18 5.32 5.95
C HIS A 197 -7.07 4.73 4.86
N ILE A 198 -6.44 4.16 3.83
CA ILE A 198 -7.10 3.34 2.81
C ILE A 198 -6.33 2.03 2.67
N PHE A 199 -6.93 0.92 3.10
CA PHE A 199 -6.29 -0.38 3.04
C PHE A 199 -7.01 -1.32 2.07
N ILE A 200 -6.23 -2.01 1.24
CA ILE A 200 -6.71 -2.95 0.25
C ILE A 200 -6.16 -4.34 0.58
N SER A 201 -7.04 -5.26 0.98
CA SER A 201 -6.65 -6.64 1.34
C SER A 201 -5.47 -6.68 2.33
N GLY A 202 -5.48 -5.80 3.34
CA GLY A 202 -4.40 -5.69 4.33
C GLY A 202 -4.29 -6.95 5.20
N ALA A 203 -3.05 -7.30 5.59
CA ALA A 203 -2.74 -8.41 6.48
C ALA A 203 -2.72 -7.92 7.93
N PHE A 204 -3.85 -7.94 8.63
CA PHE A 204 -3.96 -7.33 9.95
C PHE A 204 -3.96 -8.33 11.11
N CYS A 205 -4.16 -9.64 10.82
CA CYS A 205 -4.33 -10.68 11.84
C CYS A 205 -3.33 -11.83 11.64
N PHE A 206 -2.27 -11.83 12.42
CA PHE A 206 -1.26 -12.88 12.33
C PHE A 206 -1.76 -14.24 12.87
N ASP A 207 -2.76 -14.28 13.73
CA ASP A 207 -3.42 -15.54 14.11
C ASP A 207 -3.96 -16.30 12.91
N THR A 208 -4.52 -15.59 11.93
CA THR A 208 -4.98 -16.18 10.67
C THR A 208 -3.82 -16.74 9.88
N MET A 209 -2.77 -15.94 9.68
CA MET A 209 -1.58 -16.34 8.93
C MET A 209 -0.89 -17.55 9.55
N CYS A 210 -0.84 -17.63 10.88
CA CYS A 210 -0.27 -18.79 11.60
C CYS A 210 -1.04 -20.09 11.40
N ARG A 211 -2.31 -20.03 11.00
CA ARG A 211 -3.17 -21.22 10.72
C ARG A 211 -3.16 -21.63 9.27
N MET A 212 -2.64 -20.78 8.39
CA MET A 212 -2.62 -21.01 6.95
C MET A 212 -1.47 -21.95 6.55
N PRO A 213 -1.59 -22.66 5.39
CA PRO A 213 -0.60 -23.67 5.01
C PRO A 213 0.74 -23.05 4.58
N PHE A 214 1.67 -23.92 4.30
CA PHE A 214 3.09 -23.81 4.05
C PHE A 214 3.64 -22.44 3.56
N ALA A 215 3.04 -21.81 2.55
CA ALA A 215 3.53 -20.51 2.02
C ALA A 215 3.47 -19.38 3.04
N HIS A 216 2.42 -19.35 3.87
CA HIS A 216 2.27 -18.37 4.95
C HIS A 216 3.27 -18.63 6.09
N GLN A 217 3.51 -19.89 6.43
CA GLN A 217 4.51 -20.23 7.44
C GLN A 217 5.92 -19.80 7.03
N LEU A 218 6.22 -19.92 5.75
CA LEU A 218 7.49 -19.44 5.21
C LEU A 218 7.58 -17.92 5.23
N SER A 219 6.49 -17.22 4.86
CA SER A 219 6.42 -15.76 4.95
C SER A 219 6.61 -15.27 6.38
N LEU A 220 5.99 -15.93 7.36
CA LEU A 220 6.16 -15.61 8.78
C LEU A 220 7.60 -15.82 9.25
N LYS A 221 8.22 -16.95 8.84
CA LYS A 221 9.63 -17.23 9.15
C LYS A 221 10.55 -16.09 8.66
N TYR A 222 10.40 -15.69 7.41
CA TYR A 222 11.25 -14.63 6.86
C TYR A 222 10.91 -13.25 7.41
N PHE A 223 9.64 -12.98 7.62
CA PHE A 223 9.18 -11.72 8.22
C PHE A 223 9.73 -11.51 9.64
N SER A 224 9.72 -12.55 10.47
CA SER A 224 10.11 -12.45 11.87
C SER A 224 11.58 -12.82 12.16
N GLY A 225 12.28 -13.44 11.21
CA GLY A 225 13.62 -14.01 11.44
C GLY A 225 13.64 -15.29 12.29
N MET A 226 12.46 -15.77 12.72
CA MET A 226 12.35 -16.95 13.57
C MET A 226 12.48 -18.25 12.77
N LYS A 227 12.88 -19.37 13.44
CA LYS A 227 13.09 -20.66 12.78
C LYS A 227 11.82 -21.25 12.20
N SER A 228 10.67 -20.96 12.79
CA SER A 228 9.36 -21.48 12.36
C SER A 228 8.20 -20.55 12.72
N GLY A 229 7.08 -20.69 12.00
CA GLY A 229 5.83 -20.02 12.36
C GLY A 229 5.23 -20.46 13.71
N LYS A 230 5.65 -21.63 14.24
CA LYS A 230 5.28 -22.04 15.61
C LYS A 230 6.00 -21.18 16.65
N GLU A 231 7.31 -20.97 16.46
CA GLU A 231 8.11 -20.12 17.32
C GLU A 231 7.61 -18.66 17.31
N PHE A 232 7.15 -18.17 16.17
CA PHE A 232 6.56 -16.85 16.03
C PHE A 232 5.40 -16.58 17.02
N LYS A 233 4.58 -17.60 17.33
CA LYS A 233 3.48 -17.47 18.33
C LYS A 233 3.97 -17.29 19.76
N HIS A 234 5.21 -17.67 20.03
CA HIS A 234 5.84 -17.51 21.35
C HIS A 234 6.67 -16.24 21.46
N TRP A 235 6.66 -15.41 20.43
CA TRP A 235 7.32 -14.12 20.47
C TRP A 235 6.56 -13.17 21.40
N ASP A 236 7.30 -12.50 22.31
CA ASP A 236 6.70 -11.63 23.33
C ASP A 236 5.86 -10.50 22.70
N LEU A 237 6.21 -10.08 21.47
CA LEU A 237 5.50 -9.04 20.72
C LEU A 237 4.46 -9.59 19.73
N TYR A 238 4.14 -10.89 19.82
CA TYR A 238 3.21 -11.55 18.89
C TYR A 238 1.84 -10.87 18.78
N LYS A 239 1.33 -10.37 19.91
CA LYS A 239 0.02 -9.69 19.92
C LYS A 239 0.09 -8.33 19.21
N GLU A 240 1.15 -7.59 19.48
CA GLU A 240 1.35 -6.22 18.99
C GLU A 240 1.73 -6.16 17.52
N VAL A 241 2.30 -7.21 16.96
CA VAL A 241 2.58 -7.28 15.51
C VAL A 241 1.29 -7.28 14.68
N SER A 242 0.16 -7.65 15.26
CA SER A 242 -1.17 -7.53 14.66
C SER A 242 -1.77 -6.16 15.00
N PRO A 243 -1.76 -5.16 14.08
CA PRO A 243 -2.17 -3.80 14.40
C PRO A 243 -3.61 -3.68 14.92
N LEU A 244 -4.49 -4.61 14.54
CA LEU A 244 -5.87 -4.65 15.04
C LEU A 244 -5.98 -4.83 16.57
N ASN A 245 -4.93 -5.36 17.23
CA ASN A 245 -4.87 -5.51 18.69
C ASN A 245 -4.36 -4.24 19.40
N CYS A 246 -3.90 -3.24 18.64
CA CYS A 246 -3.24 -2.05 19.16
C CYS A 246 -4.03 -0.75 18.92
N LEU A 247 -5.24 -0.87 18.41
CA LEU A 247 -6.08 0.29 18.08
C LEU A 247 -6.53 1.04 19.32
N THR A 248 -6.58 2.38 19.19
CA THR A 248 -7.14 3.31 20.19
C THR A 248 -8.18 4.21 19.52
N PRO A 249 -9.02 4.95 20.26
CA PRO A 249 -9.97 5.90 19.69
C PRO A 249 -9.32 6.97 18.80
N ASP A 250 -8.03 7.26 19.05
CA ASP A 250 -7.26 8.26 18.30
C ASP A 250 -6.73 7.75 16.94
N PHE A 251 -6.89 6.45 16.64
CA PHE A 251 -6.45 5.89 15.38
C PHE A 251 -7.17 6.57 14.19
N PRO A 252 -6.48 6.81 13.07
CA PRO A 252 -7.05 7.54 11.93
C PRO A 252 -8.31 6.90 11.33
N THR A 253 -9.24 7.73 10.85
CA THR A 253 -10.41 7.26 10.08
C THR A 253 -9.97 6.38 8.93
N THR A 254 -10.61 5.21 8.76
CA THR A 254 -10.09 4.15 7.90
C THR A 254 -11.14 3.62 6.92
N TYR A 255 -10.76 3.48 5.65
CA TYR A 255 -11.47 2.69 4.66
C TYR A 255 -10.75 1.36 4.42
N ASN A 256 -11.50 0.25 4.55
CA ASN A 256 -10.98 -1.08 4.29
C ASN A 256 -11.65 -1.72 3.08
N ASN A 257 -10.86 -2.32 2.18
CA ASN A 257 -11.35 -3.14 1.09
C ASN A 257 -10.79 -4.55 1.15
N GLY A 258 -11.65 -5.53 0.95
CA GLY A 258 -11.28 -6.93 0.82
C GLY A 258 -12.05 -7.63 -0.30
N GLY A 259 -11.72 -8.86 -0.59
CA GLY A 259 -12.43 -9.70 -1.55
C GLY A 259 -12.88 -11.01 -0.93
N ILE A 260 -14.08 -11.50 -1.30
CA ILE A 260 -14.63 -12.77 -0.76
C ILE A 260 -13.74 -13.98 -1.10
N LEU A 261 -12.99 -13.90 -2.19
CA LEU A 261 -12.04 -14.95 -2.64
C LEU A 261 -10.59 -14.62 -2.24
N ASP A 262 -10.38 -13.68 -1.34
CA ASP A 262 -9.05 -13.37 -0.85
C ASP A 262 -8.56 -14.49 0.10
N CYS A 263 -7.79 -15.42 -0.45
CA CYS A 263 -7.23 -16.55 0.31
C CYS A 263 -5.98 -16.16 1.13
N LEU A 264 -5.38 -14.98 0.89
CA LEU A 264 -4.18 -14.55 1.60
C LEU A 264 -4.52 -13.74 2.86
N CYS A 265 -5.47 -12.82 2.75
CA CYS A 265 -5.92 -11.94 3.83
C CYS A 265 -7.44 -12.08 4.05
N SER A 266 -7.94 -13.32 3.95
CA SER A 266 -9.36 -13.65 4.08
C SER A 266 -9.93 -13.12 5.40
N ARG A 267 -11.00 -12.35 5.31
CA ARG A 267 -11.73 -11.75 6.44
C ARG A 267 -10.96 -10.70 7.25
N ASP A 268 -9.70 -10.40 6.92
CA ASP A 268 -8.94 -9.40 7.70
C ASP A 268 -9.53 -7.99 7.54
N ALA A 269 -10.10 -7.66 6.38
CA ALA A 269 -10.84 -6.41 6.21
C ALA A 269 -12.03 -6.28 7.18
N ASN A 270 -12.81 -7.37 7.37
CA ASN A 270 -13.91 -7.42 8.32
C ASN A 270 -13.40 -7.31 9.76
N ARG A 271 -12.37 -8.10 10.12
CA ARG A 271 -11.79 -8.08 11.47
C ARG A 271 -11.24 -6.72 11.84
N MET A 272 -10.57 -6.05 10.89
CA MET A 272 -10.08 -4.70 11.10
C MET A 272 -11.22 -3.70 11.28
N ALA A 273 -12.29 -3.80 10.49
CA ALA A 273 -13.48 -2.97 10.64
C ALA A 273 -14.16 -3.19 12.00
N ASP A 274 -14.30 -4.45 12.44
CA ASP A 274 -14.85 -4.79 13.75
C ASP A 274 -13.99 -4.22 14.90
N ALA A 275 -12.66 -4.35 14.77
CA ALA A 275 -11.71 -3.85 15.76
C ALA A 275 -11.72 -2.31 15.83
N LEU A 276 -11.77 -1.62 14.69
CA LEU A 276 -11.90 -0.16 14.61
C LEU A 276 -13.21 0.32 15.26
N THR A 277 -14.32 -0.36 14.97
CA THR A 277 -15.62 -0.04 15.57
C THR A 277 -15.60 -0.21 17.08
N LYS A 278 -15.00 -1.29 17.59
CA LYS A 278 -14.82 -1.52 19.03
C LYS A 278 -13.93 -0.47 19.69
N ALA A 279 -12.91 0.01 18.97
CA ALA A 279 -12.04 1.09 19.43
C ALA A 279 -12.69 2.48 19.34
N GLY A 280 -13.92 2.62 18.82
CA GLY A 280 -14.59 3.90 18.63
C GLY A 280 -14.07 4.70 17.42
N VAL A 281 -13.34 4.08 16.52
CA VAL A 281 -12.77 4.72 15.33
C VAL A 281 -13.77 4.73 14.19
N ARG A 282 -13.96 5.90 13.57
CA ARG A 282 -14.79 6.03 12.36
C ARG A 282 -14.16 5.21 11.23
N ASN A 283 -14.94 4.28 10.68
CA ASN A 283 -14.45 3.44 9.59
C ASN A 283 -15.57 3.07 8.63
N GLU A 284 -15.17 2.79 7.39
CA GLU A 284 -16.01 2.20 6.35
C GLU A 284 -15.28 0.99 5.75
N TYR A 285 -16.02 -0.05 5.38
CA TYR A 285 -15.41 -1.19 4.72
C TYR A 285 -16.30 -1.75 3.62
N TYR A 286 -15.67 -2.36 2.63
CA TYR A 286 -16.35 -3.04 1.55
C TYR A 286 -15.63 -4.32 1.16
N VAL A 287 -16.38 -5.42 1.10
CA VAL A 287 -15.89 -6.71 0.63
C VAL A 287 -16.52 -7.03 -0.71
N GLY A 288 -15.70 -7.12 -1.76
CA GLY A 288 -16.16 -7.50 -3.09
C GLY A 288 -16.69 -8.92 -3.12
N LYS A 289 -17.90 -9.08 -3.67
CA LYS A 289 -18.66 -10.35 -3.66
C LYS A 289 -18.63 -11.10 -5.00
N ASN A 290 -17.82 -10.67 -5.97
CA ASN A 290 -17.73 -11.36 -7.25
C ASN A 290 -16.95 -12.68 -7.10
N LEU A 291 -17.64 -13.80 -7.28
CA LEU A 291 -17.13 -15.16 -7.09
C LEU A 291 -16.02 -15.59 -8.07
N PHE A 292 -15.70 -14.78 -9.08
CA PHE A 292 -14.66 -15.08 -10.05
C PHE A 292 -13.47 -14.11 -9.99
N ASN A 293 -13.68 -12.90 -9.48
CA ASN A 293 -12.72 -11.81 -9.63
C ASN A 293 -12.38 -11.08 -8.33
N SER A 294 -12.98 -11.41 -7.17
CA SER A 294 -12.74 -10.75 -5.89
C SER A 294 -11.68 -11.48 -5.05
N GLY A 295 -10.54 -11.82 -5.67
CA GLY A 295 -9.37 -12.37 -5.00
C GLY A 295 -8.51 -11.28 -4.33
N HIS A 296 -7.30 -11.66 -3.89
CA HIS A 296 -6.37 -10.78 -3.21
C HIS A 296 -6.05 -9.50 -4.01
N CYS A 297 -6.21 -8.34 -3.42
CA CYS A 297 -5.98 -7.01 -4.03
C CYS A 297 -6.71 -6.78 -5.37
N TYR A 298 -7.86 -7.42 -5.57
CA TYR A 298 -8.57 -7.43 -6.86
C TYR A 298 -8.90 -6.03 -7.41
N VAL A 299 -9.17 -5.06 -6.54
CA VAL A 299 -9.54 -3.69 -6.96
C VAL A 299 -8.45 -3.00 -7.77
N LYS A 300 -7.19 -3.42 -7.61
CA LYS A 300 -6.07 -2.92 -8.41
C LYS A 300 -6.01 -3.55 -9.82
N ARG A 301 -6.88 -4.51 -10.12
CA ARG A 301 -7.00 -5.14 -11.46
C ARG A 301 -7.93 -4.35 -12.36
N ILE A 302 -7.59 -3.13 -12.65
CA ILE A 302 -8.41 -2.17 -13.41
C ILE A 302 -8.97 -2.71 -14.75
N PRO A 303 -8.33 -3.65 -15.48
CA PRO A 303 -8.97 -4.30 -16.65
C PRO A 303 -10.30 -4.99 -16.33
N LEU A 304 -10.55 -5.41 -15.09
CA LEU A 304 -11.77 -6.10 -14.69
C LEU A 304 -12.87 -5.11 -14.28
N ALA A 305 -14.10 -5.31 -14.79
CA ALA A 305 -15.23 -4.43 -14.48
C ALA A 305 -15.58 -4.35 -12.98
N PRO A 306 -15.59 -5.47 -12.21
CA PRO A 306 -15.81 -5.40 -10.76
C PRO A 306 -14.73 -4.58 -10.04
N ALA A 307 -13.48 -4.74 -10.44
CA ALA A 307 -12.37 -3.98 -9.86
C ALA A 307 -12.53 -2.48 -10.08
N ARG A 308 -12.92 -2.05 -11.29
CA ARG A 308 -13.17 -0.63 -11.58
C ARG A 308 -14.32 -0.04 -10.76
N LYS A 309 -15.41 -0.81 -10.60
CA LYS A 309 -16.55 -0.39 -9.80
C LYS A 309 -16.15 -0.15 -8.34
N ASP A 310 -15.37 -1.07 -7.79
CA ASP A 310 -14.98 -0.99 -6.39
C ASP A 310 -13.78 -0.03 -6.17
N MET A 311 -12.90 0.13 -7.16
CA MET A 311 -11.92 1.22 -7.17
C MET A 311 -12.61 2.59 -7.18
N LEU A 312 -13.70 2.74 -7.92
CA LEU A 312 -14.47 3.99 -7.93
C LEU A 312 -15.05 4.30 -6.54
N ARG A 313 -15.48 3.30 -5.76
CA ARG A 313 -15.90 3.50 -4.37
C ARG A 313 -14.78 4.08 -3.51
N ILE A 314 -13.57 3.53 -3.63
CA ILE A 314 -12.39 4.04 -2.92
C ILE A 314 -12.11 5.50 -3.29
N MET A 315 -12.13 5.82 -4.60
CA MET A 315 -11.89 7.18 -5.07
C MET A 315 -12.99 8.16 -4.62
N THR A 316 -14.26 7.70 -4.59
CA THR A 316 -15.38 8.48 -4.07
C THR A 316 -15.19 8.78 -2.59
N TRP A 317 -14.90 7.76 -1.79
CA TRP A 317 -14.64 7.93 -0.36
C TRP A 317 -13.48 8.89 -0.12
N TYR A 318 -12.37 8.74 -0.83
CA TYR A 318 -11.22 9.65 -0.72
C TYR A 318 -11.60 11.10 -1.03
N LYS A 319 -12.35 11.33 -2.12
CA LYS A 319 -12.86 12.66 -2.48
C LYS A 319 -13.71 13.24 -1.34
N ASP A 320 -14.70 12.47 -0.86
CA ASP A 320 -15.63 12.93 0.17
C ASP A 320 -14.91 13.24 1.50
N GLU A 321 -13.90 12.45 1.87
CA GLU A 321 -13.06 12.71 3.05
C GLU A 321 -12.21 13.98 2.88
N MET A 322 -11.61 14.22 1.72
CA MET A 322 -10.85 15.45 1.49
C MET A 322 -11.76 16.68 1.45
N MET A 323 -12.95 16.56 0.88
CA MET A 323 -13.95 17.63 0.91
C MET A 323 -14.41 17.94 2.34
N SER A 324 -14.57 16.94 3.20
CA SER A 324 -14.89 17.14 4.63
C SER A 324 -13.78 17.86 5.39
N LEU A 325 -12.55 17.80 4.90
CA LEU A 325 -11.38 18.52 5.40
C LEU A 325 -11.13 19.84 4.67
N GLY A 326 -12.08 20.31 3.84
CA GLY A 326 -12.02 21.60 3.16
C GLY A 326 -11.19 21.61 1.86
N THR A 327 -10.94 20.45 1.23
CA THR A 327 -10.27 20.42 -0.09
C THR A 327 -11.19 19.82 -1.14
N ASP A 328 -11.59 20.62 -2.13
CA ASP A 328 -12.43 20.15 -3.24
C ASP A 328 -11.60 19.41 -4.30
N LEU A 329 -11.87 18.13 -4.46
CA LEU A 329 -11.25 17.26 -5.46
C LEU A 329 -12.20 16.91 -6.61
N SER A 330 -13.37 17.57 -6.72
CA SER A 330 -14.44 17.19 -7.65
C SER A 330 -14.02 17.19 -9.10
N LEU A 331 -13.22 18.19 -9.53
CA LEU A 331 -12.74 18.28 -10.91
C LEU A 331 -11.84 17.10 -11.31
N GLY A 332 -10.85 16.81 -10.48
CA GLY A 332 -9.94 15.68 -10.71
C GLY A 332 -10.65 14.34 -10.58
N TYR A 333 -11.57 14.21 -9.61
CA TYR A 333 -12.41 13.02 -9.43
C TYR A 333 -13.23 12.70 -10.69
N GLN A 334 -13.85 13.69 -11.33
CA GLN A 334 -14.61 13.48 -12.58
C GLN A 334 -13.74 12.88 -13.70
N ARG A 335 -12.46 13.24 -13.77
CA ARG A 335 -11.51 12.65 -14.73
C ARG A 335 -11.24 11.18 -14.43
N VAL A 336 -11.00 10.84 -13.15
CA VAL A 336 -10.79 9.46 -12.69
C VAL A 336 -12.04 8.62 -12.89
N GLU A 337 -13.21 9.14 -12.53
CA GLU A 337 -14.50 8.47 -12.73
C GLU A 337 -14.75 8.16 -14.20
N ARG A 338 -14.51 9.14 -15.08
CA ARG A 338 -14.65 8.97 -16.54
C ARG A 338 -13.72 7.89 -17.06
N PHE A 339 -12.48 7.86 -16.59
CA PHE A 339 -11.51 6.80 -16.94
C PHE A 339 -12.01 5.42 -16.49
N LEU A 340 -12.39 5.26 -15.23
CA LEU A 340 -12.84 3.97 -14.68
C LEU A 340 -14.11 3.45 -15.36
N LYS A 341 -15.08 4.33 -15.64
CA LYS A 341 -16.33 3.99 -16.34
C LYS A 341 -16.10 3.65 -17.81
N ASN A 342 -15.16 4.32 -18.48
CA ASN A 342 -14.94 4.19 -19.92
C ASN A 342 -13.58 3.53 -20.27
N TYR A 343 -13.02 2.73 -19.40
CA TYR A 343 -11.66 2.16 -19.48
C TYR A 343 -11.26 1.66 -20.87
N HIS A 344 -12.09 0.82 -21.52
CA HIS A 344 -11.77 0.28 -22.83
C HIS A 344 -11.80 1.33 -23.96
N LYS A 345 -12.59 2.38 -23.84
CA LYS A 345 -12.62 3.50 -24.78
C LYS A 345 -11.44 4.44 -24.55
N ALA A 346 -11.07 4.65 -23.28
CA ALA A 346 -9.91 5.47 -22.90
C ALA A 346 -8.60 4.86 -23.41
N LEU A 347 -8.41 3.54 -23.30
CA LEU A 347 -7.25 2.85 -23.86
C LEU A 347 -7.12 2.98 -25.40
N LYS A 348 -8.24 3.17 -26.10
CA LYS A 348 -8.28 3.37 -27.57
C LYS A 348 -8.17 4.85 -27.96
N GLY A 349 -7.91 5.76 -27.00
CA GLY A 349 -7.84 7.20 -27.25
C GLY A 349 -9.20 7.85 -27.60
N LYS A 350 -10.33 7.13 -27.43
CA LYS A 350 -11.66 7.62 -27.79
C LYS A 350 -12.31 8.49 -26.72
N VAL A 351 -11.69 8.60 -25.54
CA VAL A 351 -12.13 9.43 -24.41
C VAL A 351 -10.87 10.09 -23.83
N LYS A 352 -10.88 11.43 -23.73
CA LYS A 352 -9.85 12.16 -22.98
C LYS A 352 -10.13 12.00 -21.48
N CYS A 353 -9.14 11.58 -20.75
CA CYS A 353 -9.15 11.46 -19.29
C CYS A 353 -8.68 12.76 -18.64
#